data_bdd66931c100149d3c975efe30ae6f32
#
_entry.id   bdd66931c100149d3c975efe30ae6f32
#
_cell.length_a   1.000
_cell.length_b   1.000
_cell.length_c   1.000
_cell.angle_alpha   90.00
_cell.angle_beta   90.00
_cell.angle_gamma   90.00
#
_symmetry.space_group_name_H-M   'P 1'
#
loop_
_entity.id
_entity.type
_entity.pdbx_description
1 polymer ?
#
loop_
_entity_poly.entity_id
_entity_poly.type
_entity_poly.pdbx_seq_one_letter_code
_entity_poly.pdbx_strand_id
1 'polypeptide(L)'
;MIPAILVLLAQYVSASTFERVEYIDKKLPINQILFQHWQKNNIEQPPVVSDALFLRRAALTLMGRLPNAGEVQNFLSDSSKNKRSVWIDKFLNSQEYADMQAMRFADMLRIKSEFPINLWPNAVQLYHRTVRDDLKRDRSLKDMFYEMLTASGSNFRTAYANFFRASADRSPEGLAKMVLLTTMNMRDSAFSEAELKQFARLFSTIRYKSTYEWKEEIVYPAVEPAEFTALLPDGTKVEVDTARTDPRKVFADWLLNKDNDYFARAITNRVWNWVFGRGIYPVADDLPKYPDSWDRFWGINKTDNAPFSEELQNYLIKEFKQSNYSLRHLYKIIMNSASFHASPLNQDEVLLRNFAAYPVRRLESELVIDALSSVTGGFDRYMSVIPEPFTFLPWNTRAITIADGSISSGVLDNFGRPPRDSGQNSERNTASTDSQGLYLMNSTALYRRINNYYRNLQRRYRDENSMLNRIYLDILSRYPTARERQAFQKYKQSLDAKSRYLIWSDTIWVLFNSKEFLFYH
;
A
#
# COMPACT_ATOMS: atom_id res chain seq x y z
N MET A 1 -2.47 42.23 43.11
CA MET A 1 -1.37 41.71 42.26
C MET A 1 -1.49 40.18 42.14
N ILE A 2 -2.70 39.62 41.89
CA ILE A 2 -2.98 38.17 41.75
C ILE A 2 -3.81 37.82 40.48
N PRO A 3 -4.13 38.75 39.54
CA PRO A 3 -4.81 38.28 38.30
C PRO A 3 -3.90 37.99 37.13
N ALA A 4 -2.59 38.33 37.16
CA ALA A 4 -1.73 38.18 36.00
C ALA A 4 -1.06 36.76 35.90
N ILE A 5 -1.02 36.00 36.99
CA ILE A 5 -0.44 34.64 37.00
C ILE A 5 -1.46 33.59 36.54
N LEU A 6 -2.76 33.86 36.68
CA LEU A 6 -3.81 32.93 36.24
C LEU A 6 -4.07 32.97 34.73
N VAL A 7 -3.68 34.06 34.05
CA VAL A 7 -3.82 34.18 32.59
C VAL A 7 -2.66 33.53 31.83
N LEU A 8 -1.49 33.37 32.45
CA LEU A 8 -0.33 32.69 31.86
C LEU A 8 -0.39 31.14 32.00
N LEU A 9 -1.24 30.63 32.90
CA LEU A 9 -1.47 29.18 33.05
C LEU A 9 -2.59 28.65 32.13
N ALA A 10 -3.36 29.51 31.47
CA ALA A 10 -4.42 29.12 30.55
C ALA A 10 -3.93 28.88 29.09
N GLN A 11 -2.66 29.07 28.78
CA GLN A 11 -2.07 28.84 27.45
C GLN A 11 -1.21 27.60 27.34
N TYR A 12 -1.11 26.77 28.34
CA TYR A 12 -0.70 25.37 28.11
C TYR A 12 -1.92 24.59 27.61
N VAL A 13 -2.22 24.75 26.32
CA VAL A 13 -2.97 23.73 25.59
C VAL A 13 -2.20 22.45 25.79
N SER A 14 -2.71 21.55 26.63
CA SER A 14 -2.11 20.23 26.80
C SER A 14 -2.07 19.61 25.41
N ALA A 15 -0.86 19.39 24.88
CA ALA A 15 -0.69 18.76 23.59
C ALA A 15 -1.56 17.49 23.57
N SER A 16 -2.48 17.41 22.62
CA SER A 16 -3.31 16.23 22.44
C SER A 16 -2.38 15.01 22.30
N THR A 17 -2.77 13.86 22.84
CA THR A 17 -2.03 12.60 22.63
C THR A 17 -1.77 12.32 21.14
N PHE A 18 -2.61 12.90 20.28
CA PHE A 18 -2.62 12.66 18.84
C PHE A 18 -2.09 13.82 18.00
N GLU A 19 -1.88 15.01 18.57
CA GLU A 19 -1.47 16.21 17.84
C GLU A 19 -0.29 16.92 18.48
N ARG A 20 0.43 17.69 17.67
CA ARG A 20 1.49 18.62 18.09
C ARG A 20 1.19 20.02 17.59
N VAL A 21 1.70 21.02 18.30
CA VAL A 21 1.59 22.46 17.96
C VAL A 21 2.68 22.90 16.96
N GLU A 22 3.46 22.00 16.38
CA GLU A 22 4.54 22.35 15.47
C GLU A 22 4.05 22.52 14.03
N TYR A 23 4.74 23.39 13.28
CA TYR A 23 4.45 23.68 11.89
C TYR A 23 5.23 22.74 10.98
N ILE A 24 4.59 22.32 9.88
CA ILE A 24 5.19 21.54 8.79
C ILE A 24 6.17 22.44 8.01
N ASP A 25 7.26 21.85 7.52
CA ASP A 25 8.24 22.58 6.70
C ASP A 25 7.58 23.11 5.41
N LYS A 26 7.36 24.42 5.38
CA LYS A 26 6.77 25.13 4.22
C LYS A 26 7.72 25.26 3.03
N LYS A 27 9.00 24.92 3.18
CA LYS A 27 10.01 25.08 2.11
C LYS A 27 9.98 23.93 1.10
N LEU A 28 9.44 22.78 1.48
CA LEU A 28 9.33 21.65 0.55
C LEU A 28 8.36 21.99 -0.59
N PRO A 29 8.73 21.80 -1.85
CA PRO A 29 7.88 22.13 -3.00
C PRO A 29 6.48 21.50 -2.93
N ILE A 30 6.38 20.23 -2.52
CA ILE A 30 5.10 19.57 -2.33
C ILE A 30 4.21 20.30 -1.31
N ASN A 31 4.80 20.84 -0.24
CA ASN A 31 4.06 21.56 0.78
C ASN A 31 3.61 22.94 0.30
N GLN A 32 4.43 23.62 -0.53
CA GLN A 32 4.02 24.87 -1.16
C GLN A 32 2.76 24.68 -2.02
N ILE A 33 2.76 23.62 -2.84
CA ILE A 33 1.61 23.27 -3.69
C ILE A 33 0.37 22.97 -2.83
N LEU A 34 0.51 22.13 -1.78
CA LEU A 34 -0.60 21.80 -0.90
C LEU A 34 -1.15 23.01 -0.17
N PHE A 35 -0.29 23.88 0.37
CA PHE A 35 -0.75 25.10 1.07
C PHE A 35 -1.44 26.08 0.13
N GLN A 36 -0.94 26.27 -1.09
CA GLN A 36 -1.60 27.10 -2.09
C GLN A 36 -2.96 26.54 -2.48
N HIS A 37 -3.04 25.20 -2.65
CA HIS A 37 -4.30 24.52 -2.93
C HIS A 37 -5.31 24.69 -1.79
N TRP A 38 -4.90 24.50 -0.54
CA TRP A 38 -5.77 24.67 0.63
C TRP A 38 -6.22 26.14 0.79
N GLN A 39 -5.32 27.09 0.62
CA GLN A 39 -5.65 28.51 0.66
C GLN A 39 -6.67 28.89 -0.41
N LYS A 40 -6.50 28.41 -1.65
CA LYS A 40 -7.45 28.63 -2.76
C LYS A 40 -8.84 28.06 -2.48
N ASN A 41 -8.94 26.99 -1.70
CA ASN A 41 -10.19 26.34 -1.32
C ASN A 41 -10.71 26.76 0.07
N ASN A 42 -10.14 27.81 0.68
CA ASN A 42 -10.49 28.31 2.02
C ASN A 42 -10.35 27.22 3.11
N ILE A 43 -9.36 26.36 3.00
CA ILE A 43 -9.05 25.31 3.97
C ILE A 43 -7.88 25.80 4.84
N GLU A 44 -8.06 25.76 6.16
CA GLU A 44 -6.99 26.05 7.09
C GLU A 44 -5.92 24.96 7.11
N GLN A 45 -4.68 25.33 7.40
CA GLN A 45 -3.59 24.37 7.56
C GLN A 45 -3.94 23.37 8.69
N PRO A 46 -3.91 22.06 8.43
CA PRO A 46 -4.27 21.08 9.44
C PRO A 46 -3.26 21.03 10.60
N PRO A 47 -3.71 20.68 11.81
CA PRO A 47 -2.82 20.32 12.91
C PRO A 47 -1.89 19.16 12.54
N VAL A 48 -0.71 19.12 13.12
CA VAL A 48 0.28 18.08 12.87
C VAL A 48 0.05 16.89 13.81
N VAL A 49 0.10 15.70 13.28
CA VAL A 49 0.04 14.46 14.05
C VAL A 49 1.18 14.35 15.06
N SER A 50 0.95 13.73 16.22
CA SER A 50 1.98 13.49 17.23
C SER A 50 3.08 12.56 16.72
N ASP A 51 4.26 12.62 17.35
CA ASP A 51 5.42 11.81 16.94
C ASP A 51 5.16 10.31 17.02
N ALA A 52 4.47 9.86 18.07
CA ALA A 52 4.16 8.45 18.25
C ALA A 52 3.27 7.92 17.11
N LEU A 53 2.22 8.66 16.77
CA LEU A 53 1.34 8.30 15.66
C LEU A 53 2.03 8.41 14.31
N PHE A 54 2.84 9.44 14.10
CA PHE A 54 3.66 9.57 12.89
C PHE A 54 4.54 8.33 12.68
N LEU A 55 5.29 7.92 13.71
CA LEU A 55 6.18 6.77 13.61
C LEU A 55 5.41 5.48 13.29
N ARG A 56 4.28 5.26 13.99
CA ARG A 56 3.40 4.12 13.75
C ARG A 56 2.87 4.12 12.32
N ARG A 57 2.33 5.26 11.87
CA ARG A 57 1.82 5.45 10.50
C ARG A 57 2.90 5.17 9.46
N ALA A 58 4.10 5.71 9.65
CA ALA A 58 5.22 5.52 8.74
C ALA A 58 5.68 4.05 8.68
N ALA A 59 5.80 3.39 9.82
CA ALA A 59 6.19 1.99 9.88
C ALA A 59 5.17 1.06 9.21
N LEU A 60 3.88 1.25 9.48
CA LEU A 60 2.81 0.48 8.85
C LEU A 60 2.76 0.71 7.33
N THR A 61 2.93 1.96 6.87
CA THR A 61 2.86 2.31 5.45
C THR A 61 4.05 1.76 4.66
N LEU A 62 5.26 1.85 5.20
CA LEU A 62 6.49 1.47 4.50
C LEU A 62 6.91 0.03 4.74
N MET A 63 6.78 -0.48 5.97
CA MET A 63 7.32 -1.78 6.36
C MET A 63 6.24 -2.84 6.61
N GLY A 64 4.94 -2.46 6.60
CA GLY A 64 3.83 -3.38 6.88
C GLY A 64 3.93 -4.02 8.27
N ARG A 65 4.52 -3.32 9.25
CA ARG A 65 4.61 -3.78 10.65
C ARG A 65 4.53 -2.63 11.64
N LEU A 66 4.23 -2.95 12.88
CA LEU A 66 4.39 -2.00 13.98
C LEU A 66 5.88 -1.69 14.20
N PRO A 67 6.23 -0.44 14.60
CA PRO A 67 7.56 -0.19 15.13
C PRO A 67 7.74 -0.96 16.45
N ASN A 68 8.90 -1.55 16.69
CA ASN A 68 9.18 -2.20 17.96
C ASN A 68 9.40 -1.17 19.08
N ALA A 69 9.28 -1.60 20.35
CA ALA A 69 9.39 -0.69 21.50
C ALA A 69 10.70 0.12 21.53
N GLY A 70 11.83 -0.48 21.09
CA GLY A 70 13.10 0.23 21.01
C GLY A 70 13.10 1.32 19.93
N GLU A 71 12.50 1.05 18.76
CA GLU A 71 12.31 2.05 17.71
C GLU A 71 11.45 3.21 18.21
N VAL A 72 10.37 2.92 18.94
CA VAL A 72 9.49 3.95 19.51
C VAL A 72 10.25 4.79 20.54
N GLN A 73 10.96 4.16 21.47
CA GLN A 73 11.74 4.86 22.51
C GLN A 73 12.82 5.75 21.89
N ASN A 74 13.60 5.22 20.96
CA ASN A 74 14.66 5.97 20.28
C ASN A 74 14.10 7.18 19.49
N PHE A 75 12.99 6.99 18.80
CA PHE A 75 12.36 8.08 18.04
C PHE A 75 11.78 9.17 18.95
N LEU A 76 11.10 8.79 20.03
CA LEU A 76 10.51 9.73 20.96
C LEU A 76 11.54 10.51 21.79
N SER A 77 12.69 9.89 22.10
CA SER A 77 13.80 10.56 22.81
C SER A 77 14.67 11.44 21.92
N ASP A 78 14.58 11.28 20.59
CA ASP A 78 15.32 12.14 19.64
C ASP A 78 14.67 13.52 19.57
N SER A 79 15.46 14.58 19.88
CA SER A 79 15.03 15.99 19.84
C SER A 79 15.35 16.67 18.51
N SER A 80 15.96 15.97 17.55
CA SER A 80 16.33 16.56 16.26
C SER A 80 15.10 16.95 15.42
N LYS A 81 15.17 18.14 14.79
CA LYS A 81 14.06 18.68 14.00
C LYS A 81 13.75 17.87 12.75
N ASN A 82 14.73 17.17 12.20
CA ASN A 82 14.61 16.37 10.97
C ASN A 82 14.38 14.87 11.24
N LYS A 83 14.14 14.47 12.49
CA LYS A 83 14.01 13.05 12.86
C LYS A 83 12.99 12.29 12.03
N ARG A 84 11.85 12.91 11.69
CA ARG A 84 10.81 12.28 10.87
C ARG A 84 11.33 11.89 9.48
N SER A 85 12.02 12.79 8.80
CA SER A 85 12.62 12.51 7.50
C SER A 85 13.73 11.45 7.58
N VAL A 86 14.56 11.50 8.62
CA VAL A 86 15.62 10.48 8.87
C VAL A 86 15.01 9.09 9.06
N TRP A 87 13.91 8.99 9.82
CA TRP A 87 13.24 7.71 10.03
C TRP A 87 12.48 7.21 8.80
N ILE A 88 11.93 8.11 7.97
CA ILE A 88 11.40 7.73 6.65
C ILE A 88 12.52 7.10 5.82
N ASP A 89 13.69 7.73 5.72
CA ASP A 89 14.83 7.20 4.96
C ASP A 89 15.29 5.83 5.51
N LYS A 90 15.33 5.67 6.84
CA LYS A 90 15.65 4.40 7.49
C LYS A 90 14.68 3.30 7.09
N PHE A 91 13.38 3.58 7.09
CA PHE A 91 12.35 2.61 6.73
C PHE A 91 12.35 2.27 5.24
N LEU A 92 12.56 3.25 4.37
CA LEU A 92 12.70 3.05 2.93
C LEU A 92 13.89 2.14 2.55
N ASN A 93 14.95 2.10 3.38
CA ASN A 93 16.12 1.26 3.15
C ASN A 93 16.06 -0.10 3.89
N SER A 94 14.94 -0.43 4.52
CA SER A 94 14.75 -1.71 5.21
C SER A 94 14.40 -2.86 4.26
N GLN A 95 14.61 -4.11 4.71
CA GLN A 95 14.13 -5.29 3.98
C GLN A 95 12.61 -5.34 3.95
N GLU A 96 11.98 -4.95 5.05
CA GLU A 96 10.52 -4.96 5.21
C GLU A 96 9.83 -3.99 4.24
N TYR A 97 10.51 -2.91 3.82
CA TYR A 97 10.02 -2.05 2.74
C TYR A 97 9.83 -2.84 1.44
N ALA A 98 10.82 -3.63 1.05
CA ALA A 98 10.73 -4.43 -0.16
C ALA A 98 9.61 -5.48 -0.06
N ASP A 99 9.44 -6.10 1.11
CA ASP A 99 8.37 -7.08 1.34
C ASP A 99 6.98 -6.43 1.24
N MET A 100 6.80 -5.24 1.84
CA MET A 100 5.54 -4.48 1.78
C MET A 100 5.21 -4.02 0.35
N GLN A 101 6.20 -3.51 -0.38
CA GLN A 101 5.97 -3.12 -1.77
C GLN A 101 5.73 -4.33 -2.67
N ALA A 102 6.43 -5.44 -2.45
CA ALA A 102 6.21 -6.68 -3.21
C ALA A 102 4.78 -7.23 -3.02
N MET A 103 4.19 -7.13 -1.82
CA MET A 103 2.79 -7.47 -1.59
C MET A 103 1.85 -6.63 -2.46
N ARG A 104 2.05 -5.29 -2.50
CA ARG A 104 1.24 -4.36 -3.30
C ARG A 104 1.39 -4.59 -4.80
N PHE A 105 2.63 -4.83 -5.25
CA PHE A 105 2.90 -5.17 -6.65
C PHE A 105 2.34 -6.55 -7.01
N ALA A 106 2.36 -7.51 -6.08
CA ALA A 106 1.77 -8.83 -6.32
C ALA A 106 0.24 -8.76 -6.54
N ASP A 107 -0.46 -7.86 -5.83
CA ASP A 107 -1.88 -7.58 -6.08
C ASP A 107 -2.08 -7.00 -7.50
N MET A 108 -1.33 -5.94 -7.83
CA MET A 108 -1.40 -5.28 -9.13
C MET A 108 -1.03 -6.20 -10.31
N LEU A 109 -0.04 -7.08 -10.10
CA LEU A 109 0.50 -8.00 -11.13
C LEU A 109 -0.20 -9.36 -11.13
N ARG A 110 -1.25 -9.54 -10.32
CA ARG A 110 -2.06 -10.78 -10.25
C ARG A 110 -1.20 -12.02 -9.99
N ILE A 111 -0.27 -11.94 -9.04
CA ILE A 111 0.64 -13.07 -8.72
C ILE A 111 -0.13 -14.13 -7.93
N LYS A 112 -0.63 -15.14 -8.65
CA LYS A 112 -1.52 -16.19 -8.15
C LYS A 112 -1.31 -17.51 -8.90
N SER A 113 -1.22 -18.62 -8.15
CA SER A 113 -0.96 -19.94 -8.73
C SER A 113 -2.21 -20.64 -9.27
N GLU A 114 -3.39 -20.32 -8.73
CA GLU A 114 -4.66 -20.99 -9.02
C GLU A 114 -5.52 -20.22 -10.03
N PHE A 115 -6.64 -20.84 -10.41
CA PHE A 115 -7.66 -20.23 -11.26
C PHE A 115 -8.14 -18.88 -10.67
N PRO A 116 -8.44 -17.85 -11.50
CA PRO A 116 -8.42 -17.83 -12.97
C PRO A 116 -7.03 -17.55 -13.59
N ILE A 117 -6.01 -17.22 -12.81
CA ILE A 117 -4.69 -16.79 -13.31
C ILE A 117 -3.80 -17.97 -13.71
N ASN A 118 -3.71 -19.00 -12.90
CA ASN A 118 -2.98 -20.26 -13.18
C ASN A 118 -1.48 -20.11 -13.47
N LEU A 119 -0.74 -19.30 -12.71
CA LEU A 119 0.71 -19.18 -12.90
C LEU A 119 1.48 -20.42 -12.47
N TRP A 120 0.96 -21.24 -11.55
CA TRP A 120 1.62 -22.34 -10.86
C TRP A 120 2.68 -21.86 -9.82
N PRO A 121 2.88 -22.57 -8.69
CA PRO A 121 3.72 -22.11 -7.58
C PRO A 121 5.15 -21.73 -7.95
N ASN A 122 5.81 -22.50 -8.83
CA ASN A 122 7.20 -22.22 -9.25
C ASN A 122 7.30 -20.85 -9.93
N ALA A 123 6.38 -20.56 -10.84
CA ALA A 123 6.32 -19.27 -11.53
C ALA A 123 5.97 -18.13 -10.57
N VAL A 124 5.03 -18.35 -9.65
CA VAL A 124 4.65 -17.38 -8.62
C VAL A 124 5.86 -17.02 -7.75
N GLN A 125 6.61 -18.01 -7.25
CA GLN A 125 7.78 -17.77 -6.41
C GLN A 125 8.89 -17.02 -7.17
N LEU A 126 9.16 -17.38 -8.41
CA LEU A 126 10.14 -16.71 -9.24
C LEU A 126 9.72 -15.24 -9.50
N TYR A 127 8.47 -15.06 -9.93
CA TYR A 127 7.96 -13.73 -10.29
C TYR A 127 7.95 -12.79 -9.09
N HIS A 128 7.35 -13.21 -7.97
CA HIS A 128 7.30 -12.44 -6.74
C HIS A 128 8.70 -12.08 -6.20
N ARG A 129 9.61 -13.08 -6.14
CA ARG A 129 10.98 -12.86 -5.66
C ARG A 129 11.71 -11.85 -6.52
N THR A 130 11.62 -11.95 -7.85
CA THR A 130 12.28 -10.99 -8.76
C THR A 130 11.74 -9.59 -8.59
N VAL A 131 10.41 -9.42 -8.52
CA VAL A 131 9.79 -8.11 -8.25
C VAL A 131 10.27 -7.55 -6.92
N ARG A 132 10.23 -8.36 -5.84
CA ARG A 132 10.70 -7.93 -4.51
C ARG A 132 12.17 -7.50 -4.52
N ASP A 133 13.04 -8.27 -5.17
CA ASP A 133 14.47 -8.01 -5.21
C ASP A 133 14.80 -6.76 -6.06
N ASP A 134 14.04 -6.50 -7.11
CA ASP A 134 14.15 -5.27 -7.89
C ASP A 134 13.68 -4.05 -7.08
N LEU A 135 12.56 -4.15 -6.36
CA LEU A 135 12.10 -3.10 -5.45
C LEU A 135 13.08 -2.85 -4.29
N LYS A 136 13.73 -3.91 -3.78
CA LYS A 136 14.78 -3.79 -2.77
C LYS A 136 15.98 -3.00 -3.26
N ARG A 137 16.35 -3.16 -4.53
CA ARG A 137 17.46 -2.43 -5.17
C ARG A 137 17.06 -1.05 -5.66
N ASP A 138 15.78 -0.68 -5.54
CA ASP A 138 15.20 0.53 -6.12
C ASP A 138 15.44 0.62 -7.63
N ARG A 139 15.29 -0.52 -8.33
CA ARG A 139 15.39 -0.56 -9.79
C ARG A 139 14.35 0.38 -10.38
N SER A 140 14.73 1.10 -11.45
CA SER A 140 13.83 1.96 -12.19
C SER A 140 12.54 1.21 -12.55
N LEU A 141 11.39 1.73 -12.13
CA LEU A 141 10.10 1.12 -12.52
C LEU A 141 9.89 1.17 -14.04
N LYS A 142 10.45 2.16 -14.72
CA LYS A 142 10.46 2.22 -16.19
C LYS A 142 11.13 0.97 -16.77
N ASP A 143 12.33 0.61 -16.30
CA ASP A 143 13.08 -0.54 -16.80
C ASP A 143 12.39 -1.87 -16.44
N MET A 144 11.82 -1.97 -15.24
CA MET A 144 11.04 -3.15 -14.82
C MET A 144 9.83 -3.36 -15.75
N PHE A 145 9.07 -2.31 -16.03
CA PHE A 145 7.87 -2.43 -16.87
C PHE A 145 8.21 -2.61 -18.35
N TYR A 146 9.30 -2.01 -18.83
CA TYR A 146 9.78 -2.29 -20.17
C TYR A 146 10.10 -3.77 -20.36
N GLU A 147 10.83 -4.37 -19.40
CA GLU A 147 11.14 -5.79 -19.43
C GLU A 147 9.85 -6.65 -19.32
N MET A 148 8.90 -6.30 -18.43
CA MET A 148 7.62 -7.00 -18.33
C MET A 148 6.84 -7.01 -19.66
N LEU A 149 6.80 -5.85 -20.33
CA LEU A 149 6.05 -5.68 -21.58
C LEU A 149 6.72 -6.37 -22.78
N THR A 150 8.01 -6.63 -22.71
CA THR A 150 8.79 -7.20 -23.84
C THR A 150 9.35 -8.59 -23.57
N ALA A 151 9.18 -9.12 -22.34
CA ALA A 151 9.77 -10.40 -21.93
C ALA A 151 9.30 -11.56 -22.81
N SER A 152 10.22 -12.50 -23.03
CA SER A 152 9.98 -13.79 -23.67
C SER A 152 10.77 -14.86 -22.94
N GLY A 153 10.27 -16.09 -22.91
CA GLY A 153 10.96 -17.21 -22.29
C GLY A 153 10.06 -18.08 -21.41
N SER A 154 10.69 -19.01 -20.69
CA SER A 154 10.00 -19.93 -19.79
C SER A 154 9.47 -19.19 -18.55
N ASN A 155 8.23 -19.49 -18.19
CA ASN A 155 7.60 -18.97 -16.97
C ASN A 155 8.35 -19.39 -15.68
N PHE A 156 9.16 -20.47 -15.73
CA PHE A 156 9.95 -20.95 -14.58
C PHE A 156 11.38 -20.39 -14.54
N ARG A 157 11.83 -19.73 -15.61
CA ARG A 157 13.22 -19.25 -15.75
C ARG A 157 13.31 -17.74 -16.02
N THR A 158 12.31 -17.18 -16.70
CA THR A 158 12.22 -15.76 -17.04
C THR A 158 11.05 -15.13 -16.26
N ALA A 159 11.35 -14.48 -15.14
CA ALA A 159 10.35 -14.00 -14.21
C ALA A 159 9.27 -13.12 -14.88
N TYR A 160 9.70 -12.15 -15.68
CA TYR A 160 8.80 -11.18 -16.30
C TYR A 160 8.01 -11.73 -17.50
N ALA A 161 8.36 -12.91 -18.05
CA ALA A 161 7.50 -13.61 -19.00
C ALA A 161 6.14 -13.98 -18.38
N ASN A 162 6.04 -14.04 -17.05
CA ASN A 162 4.78 -14.26 -16.35
C ASN A 162 3.80 -13.10 -16.43
N PHE A 163 4.23 -11.90 -16.83
CA PHE A 163 3.34 -10.74 -16.94
C PHE A 163 2.14 -11.02 -17.87
N PHE A 164 2.40 -11.54 -19.08
CA PHE A 164 1.33 -11.90 -20.03
C PHE A 164 0.62 -13.22 -19.69
N ARG A 165 1.18 -14.03 -18.81
CA ARG A 165 0.51 -15.22 -18.28
C ARG A 165 -0.47 -14.89 -17.14
N ALA A 166 -0.21 -13.80 -16.42
CA ALA A 166 -1.03 -13.33 -15.30
C ALA A 166 -2.32 -12.64 -15.78
N SER A 167 -3.03 -13.26 -16.69
CA SER A 167 -4.33 -12.82 -17.23
C SER A 167 -5.29 -14.01 -17.30
N ALA A 168 -6.52 -13.81 -16.84
CA ALA A 168 -7.60 -14.80 -16.99
C ALA A 168 -8.01 -14.96 -18.46
N ASP A 169 -8.00 -13.86 -19.21
CA ASP A 169 -8.23 -13.83 -20.65
C ASP A 169 -6.91 -13.51 -21.37
N ARG A 170 -6.40 -14.49 -22.14
CA ARG A 170 -5.16 -14.40 -22.92
C ARG A 170 -5.39 -14.06 -24.38
N SER A 171 -6.62 -13.71 -24.78
CA SER A 171 -6.88 -13.12 -26.08
C SER A 171 -6.15 -11.77 -26.22
N PRO A 172 -5.87 -11.29 -27.43
CA PRO A 172 -5.26 -9.97 -27.62
C PRO A 172 -6.03 -8.86 -26.91
N GLU A 173 -7.36 -8.89 -26.92
CA GLU A 173 -8.24 -7.94 -26.24
C GLU A 173 -8.15 -8.05 -24.71
N GLY A 174 -8.12 -9.28 -24.17
CA GLY A 174 -7.94 -9.51 -22.73
C GLY A 174 -6.59 -9.02 -22.25
N LEU A 175 -5.52 -9.26 -23.02
CA LEU A 175 -4.18 -8.74 -22.74
C LEU A 175 -4.12 -7.21 -22.82
N ALA A 176 -4.80 -6.60 -23.81
CA ALA A 176 -4.88 -5.15 -23.93
C ALA A 176 -5.55 -4.51 -22.71
N LYS A 177 -6.69 -5.04 -22.25
CA LYS A 177 -7.39 -4.58 -21.03
C LYS A 177 -6.50 -4.71 -19.80
N MET A 178 -5.82 -5.84 -19.62
CA MET A 178 -4.87 -6.08 -18.55
C MET A 178 -3.73 -5.06 -18.54
N VAL A 179 -3.15 -4.79 -19.71
CA VAL A 179 -2.05 -3.83 -19.85
C VAL A 179 -2.51 -2.41 -19.53
N LEU A 180 -3.65 -1.96 -20.07
CA LEU A 180 -4.23 -0.64 -19.76
C LEU A 180 -4.42 -0.44 -18.24
N LEU A 181 -5.04 -1.41 -17.57
CA LEU A 181 -5.25 -1.35 -16.12
C LEU A 181 -3.92 -1.33 -15.34
N THR A 182 -3.00 -2.22 -15.69
CA THR A 182 -1.76 -2.39 -14.92
C THR A 182 -0.80 -1.20 -15.09
N THR A 183 -0.66 -0.69 -16.33
CA THR A 183 0.34 0.32 -16.66
C THR A 183 -0.16 1.75 -16.66
N MET A 184 -1.46 1.95 -16.87
CA MET A 184 -2.07 3.26 -17.02
C MET A 184 -3.22 3.54 -16.04
N ASN A 185 -3.63 2.56 -15.22
CA ASN A 185 -4.82 2.61 -14.37
C ASN A 185 -6.10 2.97 -15.15
N MET A 186 -6.20 2.56 -16.38
CA MET A 186 -7.33 2.84 -17.26
C MET A 186 -8.16 1.57 -17.47
N ARG A 187 -9.48 1.74 -17.53
CA ARG A 187 -10.40 0.67 -17.89
C ARG A 187 -10.67 0.67 -19.40
N ASP A 188 -11.11 -0.48 -19.89
CA ASP A 188 -11.56 -0.63 -21.28
C ASP A 188 -12.77 0.26 -21.62
N SER A 189 -13.60 0.61 -20.61
CA SER A 189 -14.72 1.57 -20.77
C SER A 189 -14.31 2.96 -21.24
N ALA A 190 -13.03 3.32 -21.12
CA ALA A 190 -12.49 4.58 -21.66
C ALA A 190 -12.31 4.56 -23.20
N PHE A 191 -12.54 3.41 -23.84
CA PHE A 191 -12.28 3.18 -25.26
C PHE A 191 -13.55 2.65 -25.94
N SER A 192 -13.77 3.02 -27.19
CA SER A 192 -14.73 2.32 -28.03
C SER A 192 -14.23 0.90 -28.35
N GLU A 193 -15.12 0.00 -28.72
CA GLU A 193 -14.77 -1.36 -29.12
C GLU A 193 -13.77 -1.38 -30.30
N ALA A 194 -13.94 -0.45 -31.25
CA ALA A 194 -13.03 -0.31 -32.38
C ALA A 194 -11.62 0.14 -31.98
N GLU A 195 -11.51 1.12 -31.08
CA GLU A 195 -10.22 1.57 -30.55
C GLU A 195 -9.52 0.43 -29.78
N LEU A 196 -10.27 -0.28 -28.91
CA LEU A 196 -9.71 -1.39 -28.13
C LEU A 196 -9.22 -2.52 -29.05
N LYS A 197 -9.96 -2.89 -30.09
CA LYS A 197 -9.53 -3.88 -31.08
C LYS A 197 -8.27 -3.45 -31.84
N GLN A 198 -8.17 -2.17 -32.21
CA GLN A 198 -6.97 -1.65 -32.86
C GLN A 198 -5.75 -1.65 -31.92
N PHE A 199 -5.94 -1.28 -30.65
CA PHE A 199 -4.89 -1.35 -29.63
C PHE A 199 -4.47 -2.80 -29.37
N ALA A 200 -5.41 -3.73 -29.27
CA ALA A 200 -5.16 -5.16 -29.01
C ALA A 200 -4.27 -5.82 -30.08
N ARG A 201 -4.19 -5.27 -31.31
CA ARG A 201 -3.29 -5.78 -32.36
C ARG A 201 -1.83 -5.78 -31.94
N LEU A 202 -1.43 -4.89 -31.03
CA LEU A 202 -0.06 -4.84 -30.48
C LEU A 202 0.30 -6.08 -29.64
N PHE A 203 -0.71 -6.85 -29.20
CA PHE A 203 -0.54 -8.08 -28.42
C PHE A 203 -0.91 -9.35 -29.20
N SER A 204 -1.30 -9.22 -30.47
CA SER A 204 -1.78 -10.31 -31.31
C SER A 204 -0.72 -11.36 -31.64
N THR A 205 0.55 -11.02 -31.53
CA THR A 205 1.67 -11.96 -31.81
C THR A 205 2.06 -12.84 -30.62
N ILE A 206 1.53 -12.59 -29.42
CA ILE A 206 1.89 -13.34 -28.21
C ILE A 206 1.37 -14.77 -28.34
N ARG A 207 2.27 -15.74 -28.12
CA ARG A 207 1.98 -17.17 -28.16
C ARG A 207 2.52 -17.85 -26.91
N TYR A 208 1.91 -18.99 -26.58
CA TYR A 208 2.27 -19.83 -25.45
C TYR A 208 2.55 -21.24 -25.95
N LYS A 209 3.73 -21.78 -25.62
CA LYS A 209 4.14 -23.12 -25.99
C LYS A 209 4.44 -23.93 -24.75
N SER A 210 3.68 -25.01 -24.51
CA SER A 210 3.98 -25.96 -23.45
C SER A 210 5.28 -26.71 -23.74
N THR A 211 6.02 -27.03 -22.71
CA THR A 211 7.23 -27.85 -22.75
C THR A 211 6.93 -29.28 -22.24
N TYR A 212 7.95 -30.11 -22.14
CA TYR A 212 7.84 -31.44 -21.50
C TYR A 212 7.81 -31.35 -19.96
N GLU A 213 8.21 -30.19 -19.38
CA GLU A 213 8.15 -29.97 -17.94
C GLU A 213 6.71 -29.63 -17.51
N TRP A 214 6.25 -30.26 -16.44
CA TRP A 214 4.89 -30.06 -15.93
C TRP A 214 4.59 -28.58 -15.62
N LYS A 215 3.56 -28.02 -16.26
CA LYS A 215 3.14 -26.63 -16.12
C LYS A 215 4.14 -25.58 -16.60
N GLU A 216 5.24 -25.97 -17.24
CA GLU A 216 6.12 -25.03 -17.90
C GLU A 216 5.53 -24.60 -19.25
N GLU A 217 5.51 -23.29 -19.48
CA GLU A 217 5.17 -22.68 -20.77
C GLU A 217 6.22 -21.64 -21.16
N ILE A 218 6.51 -21.57 -22.45
CA ILE A 218 7.32 -20.51 -23.05
C ILE A 218 6.40 -19.46 -23.64
N VAL A 219 6.58 -18.21 -23.22
CA VAL A 219 5.93 -17.04 -23.81
C VAL A 219 6.85 -16.45 -24.87
N TYR A 220 6.34 -16.22 -26.06
CA TYR A 220 7.14 -15.67 -27.17
C TYR A 220 6.26 -14.91 -28.17
N PRO A 221 6.81 -13.90 -28.90
CA PRO A 221 6.13 -13.33 -30.04
C PRO A 221 6.27 -14.26 -31.25
N ALA A 222 5.16 -14.60 -31.91
CA ALA A 222 5.24 -15.30 -33.19
C ALA A 222 5.82 -14.36 -34.26
N VAL A 223 6.73 -14.88 -35.05
CA VAL A 223 7.33 -14.17 -36.18
C VAL A 223 6.58 -14.57 -37.45
N GLU A 224 5.33 -14.15 -37.55
CA GLU A 224 4.54 -14.26 -38.78
C GLU A 224 4.57 -12.91 -39.49
N PRO A 225 5.15 -12.81 -40.71
CA PRO A 225 5.20 -11.52 -41.41
C PRO A 225 3.81 -10.97 -41.65
N ALA A 226 3.53 -9.83 -41.07
CA ALA A 226 2.27 -9.11 -41.27
C ALA A 226 2.50 -7.62 -41.11
N GLU A 227 1.90 -6.82 -41.95
CA GLU A 227 1.84 -5.38 -41.81
C GLU A 227 0.44 -4.98 -41.35
N PHE A 228 0.36 -4.10 -40.36
CA PHE A 228 -0.91 -3.61 -39.87
C PHE A 228 -0.79 -2.24 -39.20
N THR A 229 -1.88 -1.49 -39.23
CA THR A 229 -2.04 -0.28 -38.43
C THR A 229 -2.61 -0.65 -37.06
N ALA A 230 -2.00 -0.15 -35.97
CA ALA A 230 -2.53 -0.20 -34.62
C ALA A 230 -2.83 1.22 -34.13
N LEU A 231 -3.67 1.32 -33.10
CA LEU A 231 -4.01 2.58 -32.43
C LEU A 231 -3.47 2.55 -31.01
N LEU A 232 -2.65 3.53 -30.66
CA LEU A 232 -2.17 3.73 -29.28
C LEU A 232 -3.29 4.36 -28.42
N PRO A 233 -3.23 4.26 -27.08
CA PRO A 233 -4.25 4.78 -26.18
C PRO A 233 -4.54 6.29 -26.29
N ASP A 234 -3.60 7.08 -26.80
CA ASP A 234 -3.76 8.52 -27.06
C ASP A 234 -4.38 8.84 -28.43
N GLY A 235 -4.74 7.82 -29.22
CA GLY A 235 -5.29 7.96 -30.56
C GLY A 235 -4.22 8.01 -31.66
N THR A 236 -2.95 7.93 -31.35
CA THR A 236 -1.86 7.90 -32.34
C THR A 236 -1.92 6.59 -33.13
N LYS A 237 -1.93 6.69 -34.46
CA LYS A 237 -1.83 5.54 -35.37
C LYS A 237 -0.37 5.17 -35.59
N VAL A 238 -0.06 3.89 -35.51
CA VAL A 238 1.28 3.34 -35.76
C VAL A 238 1.21 2.19 -36.76
N GLU A 239 2.11 2.24 -37.74
CA GLU A 239 2.29 1.13 -38.69
C GLU A 239 3.29 0.14 -38.11
N VAL A 240 2.94 -1.13 -38.10
CA VAL A 240 3.73 -2.21 -37.52
C VAL A 240 4.01 -3.27 -38.58
N ASP A 241 5.29 -3.53 -38.82
CA ASP A 241 5.78 -4.66 -39.61
C ASP A 241 6.37 -5.70 -38.63
N THR A 242 5.67 -6.82 -38.46
CA THR A 242 6.07 -7.88 -37.52
C THR A 242 7.33 -8.65 -37.96
N ALA A 243 7.71 -8.55 -39.23
CA ALA A 243 8.99 -9.12 -39.69
C ALA A 243 10.22 -8.35 -39.16
N ARG A 244 10.02 -7.09 -38.78
CA ARG A 244 11.10 -6.17 -38.34
C ARG A 244 11.01 -5.83 -36.87
N THR A 245 9.81 -5.76 -36.30
CA THR A 245 9.60 -5.21 -34.96
C THR A 245 8.57 -6.04 -34.18
N ASP A 246 8.91 -6.38 -32.95
CA ASP A 246 7.93 -6.91 -31.99
C ASP A 246 6.90 -5.82 -31.64
N PRO A 247 5.61 -6.04 -31.92
CA PRO A 247 4.55 -5.05 -31.65
C PRO A 247 4.50 -4.58 -30.19
N ARG A 248 4.88 -5.45 -29.24
CA ARG A 248 4.92 -5.11 -27.80
C ARG A 248 5.95 -4.01 -27.50
N LYS A 249 7.07 -3.99 -28.23
CA LYS A 249 8.09 -2.96 -28.10
C LYS A 249 7.59 -1.60 -28.55
N VAL A 250 6.79 -1.56 -29.64
CA VAL A 250 6.16 -0.32 -30.11
C VAL A 250 5.34 0.34 -29.00
N PHE A 251 4.53 -0.45 -28.30
CA PHE A 251 3.78 0.04 -27.14
C PHE A 251 4.67 0.44 -25.97
N ALA A 252 5.65 -0.41 -25.61
CA ALA A 252 6.55 -0.13 -24.49
C ALA A 252 7.38 1.14 -24.72
N ASP A 253 7.88 1.36 -25.92
CA ASP A 253 8.64 2.55 -26.32
C ASP A 253 7.77 3.81 -26.25
N TRP A 254 6.52 3.74 -26.69
CA TRP A 254 5.57 4.85 -26.58
C TRP A 254 5.22 5.14 -25.12
N LEU A 255 4.80 4.13 -24.34
CA LEU A 255 4.34 4.28 -22.96
C LEU A 255 5.44 4.87 -22.05
N LEU A 256 6.67 4.40 -22.23
CA LEU A 256 7.81 4.71 -21.38
C LEU A 256 8.71 5.81 -21.98
N ASN A 257 8.25 6.49 -23.03
CA ASN A 257 8.90 7.67 -23.58
C ASN A 257 8.91 8.78 -22.52
N LYS A 258 10.00 9.58 -22.53
CA LYS A 258 10.14 10.71 -21.58
C LYS A 258 9.03 11.76 -21.69
N ASP A 259 8.43 11.92 -22.88
CA ASP A 259 7.38 12.90 -23.16
C ASP A 259 5.96 12.32 -22.92
N ASN A 260 5.85 11.03 -22.57
CA ASN A 260 4.60 10.36 -22.23
C ASN A 260 4.41 10.31 -20.70
N ASP A 261 3.26 10.77 -20.21
CA ASP A 261 2.97 10.85 -18.78
C ASP A 261 2.04 9.75 -18.27
N TYR A 262 1.44 8.92 -19.13
CA TYR A 262 0.44 7.93 -18.72
C TYR A 262 0.96 6.98 -17.64
N PHE A 263 2.14 6.39 -17.83
CA PHE A 263 2.73 5.48 -16.84
C PHE A 263 3.06 6.20 -15.53
N ALA A 264 3.73 7.35 -15.60
CA ALA A 264 4.11 8.10 -14.41
C ALA A 264 2.88 8.59 -13.64
N ARG A 265 1.82 9.04 -14.33
CA ARG A 265 0.54 9.42 -13.76
C ARG A 265 -0.11 8.25 -13.01
N ALA A 266 -0.13 7.07 -13.62
CA ALA A 266 -0.71 5.88 -13.02
C ALA A 266 0.03 5.47 -11.74
N ILE A 267 1.37 5.43 -11.77
CA ILE A 267 2.19 5.04 -10.61
C ILE A 267 2.06 6.07 -9.48
N THR A 268 2.15 7.37 -9.78
CA THR A 268 2.04 8.42 -8.76
C THR A 268 0.66 8.41 -8.09
N ASN A 269 -0.42 8.26 -8.86
CA ASN A 269 -1.77 8.12 -8.32
C ASN A 269 -1.92 6.85 -7.46
N ARG A 270 -1.35 5.73 -7.91
CA ARG A 270 -1.41 4.45 -7.18
C ARG A 270 -0.64 4.51 -5.85
N VAL A 271 0.56 5.09 -5.84
CA VAL A 271 1.35 5.26 -4.60
C VAL A 271 0.65 6.21 -3.64
N TRP A 272 0.08 7.30 -4.13
CA TRP A 272 -0.74 8.20 -3.32
C TRP A 272 -1.93 7.45 -2.69
N ASN A 273 -2.64 6.64 -3.48
CA ASN A 273 -3.73 5.80 -2.98
C ASN A 273 -3.26 4.78 -1.92
N TRP A 274 -2.10 4.17 -2.09
CA TRP A 274 -1.55 3.25 -1.09
C TRP A 274 -1.22 3.94 0.24
N VAL A 275 -0.80 5.19 0.19
CA VAL A 275 -0.47 5.97 1.40
C VAL A 275 -1.72 6.48 2.09
N PHE A 276 -2.69 7.00 1.35
CA PHE A 276 -3.86 7.69 1.92
C PHE A 276 -5.16 6.88 1.85
N GLY A 277 -5.20 5.76 1.12
CA GLY A 277 -6.44 5.00 0.88
C GLY A 277 -7.38 5.64 -0.15
N ARG A 278 -6.97 6.78 -0.72
CA ARG A 278 -7.66 7.52 -1.80
C ARG A 278 -6.60 8.01 -2.79
N GLY A 279 -6.89 7.94 -4.08
CA GLY A 279 -6.02 8.49 -5.12
C GLY A 279 -6.07 10.01 -5.20
N ILE A 280 -5.15 10.58 -5.96
CA ILE A 280 -5.26 11.98 -6.43
C ILE A 280 -6.50 12.13 -7.29
N TYR A 281 -6.79 11.09 -8.08
CA TYR A 281 -8.07 10.89 -8.77
C TYR A 281 -9.00 10.08 -7.86
N PRO A 282 -10.27 10.47 -7.69
CA PRO A 282 -11.22 9.80 -6.81
C PRO A 282 -11.37 8.29 -7.08
N VAL A 283 -11.41 7.89 -8.37
CA VAL A 283 -11.42 6.48 -8.79
C VAL A 283 -10.02 6.10 -9.27
N ALA A 284 -9.28 5.40 -8.41
CA ALA A 284 -7.86 5.13 -8.63
C ALA A 284 -7.57 4.18 -9.82
N ASP A 285 -8.51 3.26 -10.12
CA ASP A 285 -8.38 2.25 -11.17
C ASP A 285 -9.07 2.62 -12.49
N ASP A 286 -9.46 3.90 -12.64
CA ASP A 286 -10.20 4.37 -13.83
C ASP A 286 -9.78 5.80 -14.19
N LEU A 287 -8.49 5.96 -14.47
CA LEU A 287 -7.97 7.27 -14.88
C LEU A 287 -8.48 7.61 -16.28
N PRO A 288 -8.91 8.87 -16.51
CA PRO A 288 -9.38 9.30 -17.83
C PRO A 288 -8.24 9.34 -18.86
N LYS A 289 -8.59 9.27 -20.15
CA LYS A 289 -7.65 9.67 -21.22
C LYS A 289 -7.15 11.10 -20.94
N TYR A 290 -5.94 11.42 -21.38
CA TYR A 290 -5.57 12.83 -21.45
C TYR A 290 -6.50 13.53 -22.45
N PRO A 291 -7.09 14.68 -22.08
CA PRO A 291 -7.84 15.47 -23.02
C PRO A 291 -6.92 15.91 -24.15
N ASP A 292 -7.40 15.86 -25.37
CA ASP A 292 -6.67 16.43 -26.50
C ASP A 292 -6.54 17.97 -26.36
N SER A 293 -5.77 18.60 -27.24
CA SER A 293 -5.55 20.05 -27.20
C SER A 293 -6.84 20.86 -27.41
N TRP A 294 -7.80 20.30 -28.16
CA TRP A 294 -9.09 20.90 -28.46
C TRP A 294 -10.03 20.83 -27.26
N ASP A 295 -10.12 19.65 -26.63
CA ASP A 295 -10.92 19.43 -25.44
C ASP A 295 -10.44 20.29 -24.26
N ARG A 296 -9.12 20.46 -24.09
CA ARG A 296 -8.53 21.36 -23.09
C ARG A 296 -8.92 22.82 -23.33
N PHE A 297 -8.89 23.25 -24.59
CA PHE A 297 -9.20 24.63 -24.95
C PHE A 297 -10.68 24.96 -24.66
N TRP A 298 -11.59 24.02 -24.93
CA TRP A 298 -13.03 24.22 -24.74
C TRP A 298 -13.56 23.76 -23.38
N GLY A 299 -12.75 23.10 -22.56
CA GLY A 299 -13.17 22.56 -21.26
C GLY A 299 -14.24 21.45 -21.36
N ILE A 300 -14.27 20.73 -22.48
CA ILE A 300 -15.34 19.79 -22.84
C ILE A 300 -15.31 18.50 -22.01
N ASN A 301 -14.15 18.07 -21.53
CA ASN A 301 -13.99 16.83 -20.77
C ASN A 301 -13.73 17.05 -19.28
N LYS A 302 -14.66 17.68 -18.56
CA LYS A 302 -14.69 17.54 -17.09
C LYS A 302 -15.29 16.17 -16.77
N THR A 303 -14.43 15.16 -16.69
CA THR A 303 -14.83 13.86 -16.16
C THR A 303 -15.11 13.98 -14.66
N ASP A 304 -16.08 13.23 -14.16
CA ASP A 304 -16.35 13.14 -12.70
C ASP A 304 -15.13 12.62 -11.93
N ASN A 305 -14.15 12.01 -12.61
CA ASN A 305 -12.89 11.54 -12.08
C ASN A 305 -11.73 12.52 -12.41
N ALA A 306 -11.84 13.77 -11.96
CA ALA A 306 -10.76 14.77 -12.05
C ALA A 306 -9.85 14.70 -10.83
N PRO A 307 -8.55 15.06 -10.96
CA PRO A 307 -7.63 15.09 -9.83
C PRO A 307 -8.00 16.23 -8.88
N PHE A 308 -7.84 16.04 -7.58
CA PHE A 308 -8.08 17.13 -6.62
C PHE A 308 -7.13 18.32 -6.81
N SER A 309 -5.93 18.06 -7.34
CA SER A 309 -4.93 19.07 -7.71
C SER A 309 -4.10 18.61 -8.89
N GLU A 310 -4.28 19.25 -10.04
CA GLU A 310 -3.45 19.01 -11.23
C GLU A 310 -1.98 19.40 -10.99
N GLU A 311 -1.76 20.49 -10.27
CA GLU A 311 -0.41 20.97 -9.96
C GLU A 311 0.37 19.94 -9.14
N LEU A 312 -0.26 19.34 -8.13
CA LEU A 312 0.35 18.26 -7.35
C LEU A 312 0.65 17.03 -8.22
N GLN A 313 -0.31 16.63 -9.05
CA GLN A 313 -0.12 15.48 -9.94
C GLN A 313 1.06 15.70 -10.90
N ASN A 314 1.14 16.88 -11.51
CA ASN A 314 2.22 17.24 -12.44
C ASN A 314 3.58 17.33 -11.73
N TYR A 315 3.60 17.85 -10.51
CA TYR A 315 4.80 17.87 -9.68
C TYR A 315 5.31 16.44 -9.38
N LEU A 316 4.42 15.55 -8.94
CA LEU A 316 4.81 14.16 -8.64
C LEU A 316 5.26 13.39 -9.88
N ILE A 317 4.62 13.59 -11.04
CA ILE A 317 5.05 13.00 -12.32
C ILE A 317 6.45 13.47 -12.66
N LYS A 318 6.72 14.78 -12.58
CA LYS A 318 8.03 15.37 -12.85
C LYS A 318 9.12 14.78 -11.94
N GLU A 319 8.90 14.78 -10.64
CA GLU A 319 9.85 14.26 -9.65
C GLU A 319 10.13 12.76 -9.86
N PHE A 320 9.07 11.97 -10.14
CA PHE A 320 9.21 10.55 -10.41
C PHE A 320 10.03 10.27 -11.67
N LYS A 321 9.81 11.01 -12.77
CA LYS A 321 10.61 10.89 -13.98
C LYS A 321 12.07 11.33 -13.76
N GLN A 322 12.29 12.46 -13.08
CA GLN A 322 13.62 13.01 -12.81
C GLN A 322 14.46 12.11 -11.88
N SER A 323 13.81 11.37 -10.98
CA SER A 323 14.48 10.38 -10.13
C SER A 323 14.76 9.04 -10.83
N ASN A 324 14.72 8.98 -12.16
CA ASN A 324 14.79 7.74 -12.92
C ASN A 324 13.71 6.71 -12.51
N TYR A 325 12.50 7.18 -12.28
CA TYR A 325 11.36 6.36 -11.89
C TYR A 325 11.60 5.55 -10.59
N SER A 326 12.29 6.15 -9.61
CA SER A 326 12.55 5.59 -8.29
C SER A 326 11.27 5.58 -7.44
N LEU A 327 10.86 4.39 -7.02
CA LEU A 327 9.72 4.23 -6.11
C LEU A 327 10.03 4.80 -4.72
N ARG A 328 11.27 4.62 -4.23
CA ARG A 328 11.69 5.16 -2.93
C ARG A 328 11.64 6.68 -2.90
N HIS A 329 12.11 7.32 -3.97
CA HIS A 329 12.08 8.78 -4.07
C HIS A 329 10.63 9.30 -4.01
N LEU A 330 9.72 8.64 -4.74
CA LEU A 330 8.31 9.01 -4.74
C LEU A 330 7.68 8.87 -3.33
N TYR A 331 7.92 7.76 -2.63
CA TYR A 331 7.48 7.61 -1.24
C TYR A 331 8.08 8.66 -0.32
N LYS A 332 9.38 8.96 -0.46
CA LYS A 332 10.07 9.97 0.35
C LYS A 332 9.39 11.33 0.23
N ILE A 333 9.06 11.77 -0.98
CA ILE A 333 8.36 13.04 -1.22
C ILE A 333 6.98 13.02 -0.57
N ILE A 334 6.18 11.98 -0.84
CA ILE A 334 4.80 11.88 -0.33
C ILE A 334 4.78 11.85 1.20
N MET A 335 5.67 11.10 1.83
CA MET A 335 5.68 10.94 3.29
C MET A 335 6.26 12.14 4.05
N ASN A 336 7.02 13.02 3.38
CA ASN A 336 7.42 14.31 3.95
C ASN A 336 6.38 15.41 3.68
N SER A 337 5.26 15.11 3.01
CA SER A 337 4.22 16.08 2.70
C SER A 337 3.41 16.49 3.93
N ALA A 338 2.86 17.69 3.87
CA ALA A 338 1.93 18.22 4.87
C ALA A 338 0.71 17.29 5.05
N SER A 339 0.20 16.71 3.98
CA SER A 339 -0.91 15.75 4.01
C SER A 339 -0.59 14.48 4.81
N PHE A 340 0.64 13.94 4.69
CA PHE A 340 1.03 12.76 5.46
C PHE A 340 1.21 13.07 6.95
N HIS A 341 1.59 14.30 7.28
CA HIS A 341 1.74 14.79 8.65
C HIS A 341 0.44 15.32 9.26
N ALA A 342 -0.64 15.41 8.49
CA ALA A 342 -1.92 15.94 8.97
C ALA A 342 -2.53 15.05 10.07
N SER A 343 -3.24 15.72 11.01
CA SER A 343 -3.98 15.06 12.07
C SER A 343 -5.13 14.21 11.51
N PRO A 344 -5.42 13.04 12.11
CA PRO A 344 -6.56 12.21 11.75
C PRO A 344 -7.84 12.58 12.53
N LEU A 345 -7.82 13.57 13.44
CA LEU A 345 -8.92 13.79 14.38
C LEU A 345 -10.16 14.39 13.71
N ASN A 346 -9.98 15.22 12.68
CA ASN A 346 -11.09 15.75 11.92
C ASN A 346 -11.27 14.96 10.62
N GLN A 347 -12.40 14.26 10.50
CA GLN A 347 -12.75 13.42 9.33
C GLN A 347 -13.84 14.09 8.46
N ASP A 348 -13.87 15.42 8.42
CA ASP A 348 -14.73 16.18 7.52
C ASP A 348 -14.41 15.85 6.05
N GLU A 349 -15.43 15.61 5.22
CA GLU A 349 -15.25 15.17 3.85
C GLU A 349 -14.54 16.21 2.96
N VAL A 350 -14.70 17.50 3.23
CA VAL A 350 -13.98 18.55 2.50
C VAL A 350 -12.48 18.46 2.81
N LEU A 351 -12.11 18.26 4.08
CA LEU A 351 -10.72 18.08 4.48
C LEU A 351 -10.13 16.80 3.90
N LEU A 352 -10.88 15.70 3.93
CA LEU A 352 -10.45 14.42 3.38
C LEU A 352 -10.25 14.45 1.86
N ARG A 353 -11.16 15.09 1.11
CA ARG A 353 -11.05 15.25 -0.34
C ARG A 353 -9.84 16.07 -0.77
N ASN A 354 -9.44 17.03 0.07
CA ASN A 354 -8.30 17.92 -0.18
C ASN A 354 -7.04 17.48 0.56
N PHE A 355 -7.04 16.30 1.18
CA PHE A 355 -5.91 15.75 1.96
C PHE A 355 -5.37 16.72 3.03
N ALA A 356 -6.26 17.55 3.57
CA ALA A 356 -6.01 18.42 4.72
C ALA A 356 -6.28 17.72 6.07
N ALA A 357 -6.74 16.47 6.04
CA ALA A 357 -6.78 15.56 7.16
C ALA A 357 -6.29 14.18 6.72
N TYR A 358 -5.65 13.41 7.61
CA TYR A 358 -5.25 12.06 7.27
C TYR A 358 -6.45 11.11 7.37
N PRO A 359 -6.78 10.34 6.32
CA PRO A 359 -7.93 9.45 6.34
C PRO A 359 -7.77 8.31 7.34
N VAL A 360 -8.74 8.16 8.24
CA VAL A 360 -8.81 7.00 9.15
C VAL A 360 -9.39 5.83 8.37
N ARG A 361 -8.59 4.79 8.17
CA ARG A 361 -8.98 3.59 7.44
C ARG A 361 -8.45 2.34 8.13
N ARG A 362 -9.17 1.23 7.99
CA ARG A 362 -8.74 -0.05 8.58
C ARG A 362 -7.42 -0.51 7.93
N LEU A 363 -6.58 -1.14 8.72
CA LEU A 363 -5.37 -1.80 8.24
C LEU A 363 -5.74 -2.94 7.27
N GLU A 364 -4.86 -3.19 6.31
CA GLU A 364 -4.95 -4.35 5.44
C GLU A 364 -4.89 -5.65 6.26
N SER A 365 -5.53 -6.71 5.79
CA SER A 365 -5.64 -7.99 6.49
C SER A 365 -4.28 -8.55 6.92
N GLU A 366 -3.30 -8.49 6.04
CA GLU A 366 -1.95 -8.98 6.29
C GLU A 366 -1.28 -8.21 7.43
N LEU A 367 -1.49 -6.88 7.47
CA LEU A 367 -0.91 -6.03 8.51
C LEU A 367 -1.53 -6.28 9.88
N VAL A 368 -2.86 -6.50 9.94
CA VAL A 368 -3.55 -6.83 11.20
C VAL A 368 -2.99 -8.13 11.78
N ILE A 369 -2.86 -9.16 10.94
CA ILE A 369 -2.38 -10.49 11.38
C ILE A 369 -0.91 -10.43 11.76
N ASP A 370 -0.07 -9.75 10.97
CA ASP A 370 1.34 -9.60 11.28
C ASP A 370 1.56 -8.75 12.54
N ALA A 371 0.74 -7.73 12.78
CA ALA A 371 0.79 -6.94 14.02
C ALA A 371 0.42 -7.81 15.24
N LEU A 372 -0.68 -8.57 15.17
CA LEU A 372 -1.06 -9.52 16.22
C LEU A 372 0.05 -10.56 16.46
N SER A 373 0.62 -11.11 15.40
CA SER A 373 1.68 -12.12 15.47
C SER A 373 2.97 -11.57 16.07
N SER A 374 3.38 -10.37 15.68
CA SER A 374 4.61 -9.73 16.17
C SER A 374 4.58 -9.43 17.67
N VAL A 375 3.41 -9.04 18.19
CA VAL A 375 3.22 -8.77 19.62
C VAL A 375 3.11 -10.06 20.41
N THR A 376 2.29 -11.01 19.93
CA THR A 376 1.95 -12.21 20.72
C THR A 376 2.90 -13.39 20.52
N GLY A 377 3.76 -13.35 19.49
CA GLY A 377 4.70 -14.43 19.14
C GLY A 377 4.06 -15.66 18.49
N GLY A 378 2.76 -15.60 18.13
CA GLY A 378 2.05 -16.68 17.47
C GLY A 378 1.74 -16.34 16.01
N PHE A 379 1.97 -17.27 15.10
CA PHE A 379 1.72 -17.10 13.67
C PHE A 379 0.49 -17.91 13.23
N ASP A 380 -0.19 -17.44 12.19
CA ASP A 380 -1.26 -18.18 11.55
C ASP A 380 -0.69 -19.25 10.61
N ARG A 381 -1.50 -20.27 10.34
CA ARG A 381 -1.21 -21.25 9.30
C ARG A 381 -1.93 -20.86 8.02
N TYR A 382 -1.17 -20.82 6.95
CA TYR A 382 -1.66 -20.48 5.62
C TYR A 382 -1.77 -21.77 4.80
N MET A 383 -2.82 -21.88 4.02
CA MET A 383 -3.13 -23.09 3.26
C MET A 383 -3.40 -22.77 1.79
N SER A 384 -3.18 -23.75 0.93
CA SER A 384 -3.52 -23.76 -0.49
C SER A 384 -4.17 -25.09 -0.84
N VAL A 385 -4.97 -25.14 -1.89
CA VAL A 385 -5.50 -26.39 -2.46
C VAL A 385 -4.41 -27.14 -3.24
N ILE A 386 -3.35 -26.46 -3.69
CA ILE A 386 -2.18 -27.12 -4.27
C ILE A 386 -1.34 -27.70 -3.12
N PRO A 387 -1.05 -29.03 -3.11
CA PRO A 387 -0.39 -29.66 -1.98
C PRO A 387 1.10 -29.30 -1.86
N GLU A 388 1.65 -29.52 -0.67
CA GLU A 388 3.09 -29.53 -0.47
C GLU A 388 3.77 -30.63 -1.32
N PRO A 389 5.03 -30.41 -1.76
CA PRO A 389 5.95 -29.34 -1.34
C PRO A 389 5.82 -28.04 -2.15
N PHE A 390 4.93 -27.95 -3.13
CA PHE A 390 4.83 -26.79 -4.04
C PHE A 390 4.43 -25.50 -3.33
N THR A 391 3.66 -25.63 -2.27
CA THR A 391 3.10 -24.48 -1.51
C THR A 391 3.56 -24.45 -0.06
N PHE A 392 4.71 -25.07 0.24
CA PHE A 392 5.26 -25.06 1.59
C PHE A 392 5.61 -23.64 2.05
N LEU A 393 5.11 -23.28 3.24
CA LEU A 393 5.45 -22.04 3.94
C LEU A 393 6.01 -22.37 5.33
N PRO A 394 7.14 -21.74 5.74
CA PRO A 394 7.63 -21.84 7.10
C PRO A 394 6.55 -21.40 8.12
N TRP A 395 6.53 -22.04 9.28
CA TRP A 395 5.53 -21.80 10.33
C TRP A 395 5.50 -20.35 10.86
N ASN A 396 6.61 -19.60 10.71
CA ASN A 396 6.75 -18.20 11.13
C ASN A 396 6.64 -17.21 9.98
N THR A 397 6.02 -17.60 8.87
CA THR A 397 5.84 -16.73 7.71
C THR A 397 4.96 -15.53 8.07
N ARG A 398 5.41 -14.34 7.75
CA ARG A 398 4.61 -13.13 7.83
C ARG A 398 3.60 -13.08 6.67
N ALA A 399 2.39 -12.62 6.95
CA ALA A 399 1.33 -12.55 5.95
C ALA A 399 1.70 -11.67 4.74
N ILE A 400 2.39 -10.54 4.97
CA ILE A 400 2.84 -9.66 3.88
C ILE A 400 3.89 -10.30 2.95
N THR A 401 4.57 -11.37 3.39
CA THR A 401 5.59 -12.04 2.57
C THR A 401 5.04 -13.21 1.76
N ILE A 402 3.75 -13.50 1.86
CA ILE A 402 3.10 -14.56 1.08
C ILE A 402 3.08 -14.16 -0.40
N ALA A 403 3.89 -14.85 -1.20
CA ALA A 403 4.03 -14.57 -2.62
C ALA A 403 2.73 -14.84 -3.41
N ASP A 404 2.02 -15.89 -3.05
CA ASP A 404 0.91 -16.47 -3.80
C ASP A 404 -0.45 -15.95 -3.30
N GLY A 405 -1.23 -15.34 -4.20
CA GLY A 405 -2.60 -14.91 -3.91
C GLY A 405 -3.56 -16.05 -3.54
N SER A 406 -3.23 -17.29 -3.94
CA SER A 406 -4.03 -18.48 -3.63
C SER A 406 -3.81 -19.02 -2.22
N ILE A 407 -2.70 -18.64 -1.57
CA ILE A 407 -2.40 -19.09 -0.21
C ILE A 407 -3.04 -18.13 0.77
N SER A 408 -3.97 -18.59 1.59
CA SER A 408 -4.72 -17.75 2.52
C SER A 408 -4.98 -18.47 3.86
N SER A 409 -5.73 -17.79 4.71
CA SER A 409 -6.31 -18.33 5.94
C SER A 409 -7.69 -17.72 6.15
N GLY A 410 -8.55 -18.39 6.91
CA GLY A 410 -9.88 -17.85 7.22
C GLY A 410 -9.85 -16.48 7.89
N VAL A 411 -8.76 -16.13 8.57
CA VAL A 411 -8.59 -14.79 9.17
C VAL A 411 -8.22 -13.76 8.11
N LEU A 412 -7.28 -14.07 7.20
CA LEU A 412 -6.94 -13.18 6.08
C LEU A 412 -8.16 -12.86 5.22
N ASP A 413 -8.95 -13.89 4.89
CA ASP A 413 -10.15 -13.74 4.07
C ASP A 413 -11.22 -12.90 4.79
N ASN A 414 -11.44 -13.16 6.08
CA ASN A 414 -12.36 -12.38 6.91
C ASN A 414 -11.97 -10.89 6.98
N PHE A 415 -10.67 -10.60 6.97
CA PHE A 415 -10.15 -9.23 6.97
C PHE A 415 -9.96 -8.65 5.55
N GLY A 416 -10.45 -9.30 4.50
CA GLY A 416 -10.57 -8.75 3.16
C GLY A 416 -9.28 -8.76 2.35
N ARG A 417 -8.46 -9.83 2.48
CA ARG A 417 -7.32 -10.06 1.58
C ARG A 417 -7.80 -10.17 0.13
N PRO A 418 -7.15 -9.52 -0.85
CA PRO A 418 -7.54 -9.61 -2.24
C PRO A 418 -7.21 -10.99 -2.84
N PRO A 419 -8.09 -11.54 -3.70
CA PRO A 419 -7.84 -12.80 -4.39
C PRO A 419 -6.79 -12.70 -5.51
N ARG A 420 -6.39 -11.48 -5.91
CA ARG A 420 -5.45 -11.19 -7.01
C ARG A 420 -5.92 -11.69 -8.37
N ASP A 421 -7.19 -11.54 -8.67
CA ASP A 421 -7.79 -11.99 -9.92
C ASP A 421 -7.75 -10.93 -11.01
N SER A 422 -8.07 -9.67 -10.69
CA SER A 422 -8.15 -8.57 -11.66
C SER A 422 -6.97 -7.60 -11.61
N GLY A 423 -6.29 -7.48 -10.47
CA GLY A 423 -5.23 -6.50 -10.23
C GLY A 423 -5.75 -5.09 -9.94
N GLN A 424 -7.04 -4.94 -9.65
CA GLN A 424 -7.66 -3.68 -9.22
C GLN A 424 -7.40 -3.43 -7.72
N ASN A 425 -7.22 -2.17 -7.34
CA ASN A 425 -7.15 -1.80 -5.91
C ASN A 425 -8.44 -2.12 -5.16
N SER A 426 -9.58 -2.06 -5.86
CA SER A 426 -10.91 -2.35 -5.30
C SER A 426 -11.12 -3.81 -4.89
N GLU A 427 -10.26 -4.75 -5.32
CA GLU A 427 -10.29 -6.13 -4.81
C GLU A 427 -9.94 -6.21 -3.33
N ARG A 428 -9.14 -5.28 -2.82
CA ARG A 428 -8.76 -5.22 -1.41
C ARG A 428 -9.89 -4.56 -0.60
N ASN A 429 -10.60 -5.36 0.19
CA ASN A 429 -11.68 -4.85 1.02
C ASN A 429 -11.16 -4.39 2.39
N THR A 430 -11.16 -3.08 2.62
CA THR A 430 -10.80 -2.48 3.91
C THR A 430 -12.02 -2.04 4.74
N ALA A 431 -13.24 -2.34 4.31
CA ALA A 431 -14.44 -2.07 5.09
C ALA A 431 -14.47 -2.92 6.37
N SER A 432 -14.96 -2.33 7.46
CA SER A 432 -15.17 -3.05 8.70
C SER A 432 -16.46 -3.88 8.62
N THR A 433 -16.41 -5.12 9.12
CA THR A 433 -17.55 -6.03 9.16
C THR A 433 -17.77 -6.57 10.57
N ASP A 434 -19.00 -7.01 10.86
CA ASP A 434 -19.35 -7.62 12.15
C ASP A 434 -18.55 -8.89 12.41
N SER A 435 -18.26 -9.68 11.36
CA SER A 435 -17.48 -10.92 11.48
C SER A 435 -16.05 -10.68 11.96
N GLN A 436 -15.43 -9.55 11.59
CA GLN A 436 -14.11 -9.15 12.10
C GLN A 436 -14.17 -8.80 13.59
N GLY A 437 -15.20 -8.05 14.00
CA GLY A 437 -15.47 -7.75 15.41
C GLY A 437 -15.68 -9.03 16.22
N LEU A 438 -16.51 -9.94 15.74
CA LEU A 438 -16.78 -11.25 16.39
C LEU A 438 -15.50 -12.09 16.50
N TYR A 439 -14.64 -12.11 15.48
CA TYR A 439 -13.35 -12.81 15.55
C TYR A 439 -12.47 -12.24 16.67
N LEU A 440 -12.31 -10.93 16.75
CA LEU A 440 -11.47 -10.27 17.76
C LEU A 440 -12.04 -10.47 19.17
N MET A 441 -13.36 -10.50 19.31
CA MET A 441 -14.04 -10.68 20.60
C MET A 441 -14.05 -12.12 21.09
N ASN A 442 -14.24 -13.10 20.20
CA ASN A 442 -14.56 -14.49 20.57
C ASN A 442 -13.47 -15.51 20.22
N SER A 443 -12.37 -15.11 19.58
CA SER A 443 -11.33 -16.05 19.16
C SER A 443 -10.56 -16.63 20.33
N THR A 444 -10.77 -17.91 20.62
CA THR A 444 -9.99 -18.65 21.63
C THR A 444 -8.52 -18.76 21.27
N ALA A 445 -8.19 -18.73 19.98
CA ALA A 445 -6.81 -18.72 19.49
C ALA A 445 -6.13 -17.38 19.85
N LEU A 446 -6.80 -16.26 19.61
CA LEU A 446 -6.31 -14.94 20.00
C LEU A 446 -6.14 -14.84 21.52
N TYR A 447 -7.15 -15.28 22.30
CA TYR A 447 -7.06 -15.26 23.75
C TYR A 447 -5.88 -16.09 24.29
N ARG A 448 -5.61 -17.27 23.73
CA ARG A 448 -4.42 -18.06 24.07
C ARG A 448 -3.12 -17.33 23.78
N ARG A 449 -3.04 -16.65 22.62
CA ARG A 449 -1.87 -15.83 22.25
C ARG A 449 -1.65 -14.66 23.23
N ILE A 450 -2.72 -13.95 23.62
CA ILE A 450 -2.71 -12.88 24.61
C ILE A 450 -2.13 -13.39 25.96
N ASN A 451 -2.63 -14.52 26.44
CA ASN A 451 -2.15 -15.11 27.69
C ASN A 451 -0.67 -15.54 27.61
N ASN A 452 -0.21 -16.06 26.49
CA ASN A 452 1.21 -16.40 26.28
C ASN A 452 2.10 -15.15 26.28
N TYR A 453 1.66 -14.09 25.62
CA TYR A 453 2.33 -12.80 25.63
C TYR A 453 2.43 -12.24 27.04
N TYR A 454 1.34 -12.21 27.79
CA TYR A 454 1.31 -11.79 29.19
C TYR A 454 2.29 -12.60 30.06
N ARG A 455 2.29 -13.93 29.97
CA ARG A 455 3.22 -14.80 30.72
C ARG A 455 4.69 -14.47 30.40
N ASN A 456 4.99 -14.15 29.16
CA ASN A 456 6.33 -13.74 28.74
C ASN A 456 6.72 -12.38 29.34
N LEU A 457 5.79 -11.44 29.40
CA LEU A 457 6.01 -10.13 30.03
C LEU A 457 6.21 -10.29 31.55
N GLN A 458 5.41 -11.09 32.23
CA GLN A 458 5.49 -11.33 33.67
C GLN A 458 6.86 -11.88 34.10
N ARG A 459 7.51 -12.67 33.25
CA ARG A 459 8.88 -13.16 33.49
C ARG A 459 9.94 -12.08 33.39
N ARG A 460 9.69 -11.02 32.60
CA ARG A 460 10.65 -9.96 32.28
C ARG A 460 10.47 -8.70 33.12
N TYR A 461 9.25 -8.39 33.47
CA TYR A 461 8.88 -7.15 34.16
C TYR A 461 8.22 -7.47 35.50
N ARG A 462 8.85 -7.01 36.59
CA ARG A 462 8.30 -7.12 37.95
C ARG A 462 7.53 -5.86 38.36
N ASP A 463 7.92 -4.72 37.80
CA ASP A 463 7.24 -3.45 38.04
C ASP A 463 6.05 -3.28 37.12
N GLU A 464 4.90 -2.95 37.73
CA GLU A 464 3.61 -2.79 37.04
C GLU A 464 3.64 -1.67 35.99
N ASN A 465 4.25 -0.53 36.30
CA ASN A 465 4.33 0.59 35.39
C ASN A 465 5.18 0.26 34.16
N SER A 466 6.31 -0.41 34.37
CA SER A 466 7.18 -0.87 33.28
C SER A 466 6.48 -1.87 32.37
N MET A 467 5.70 -2.80 32.94
CA MET A 467 4.92 -3.77 32.18
C MET A 467 3.78 -3.09 31.39
N LEU A 468 3.06 -2.15 32.01
CA LEU A 468 2.00 -1.39 31.33
C LEU A 468 2.57 -0.54 30.19
N ASN A 469 3.70 0.14 30.42
CA ASN A 469 4.42 0.87 29.38
C ASN A 469 4.79 -0.03 28.21
N ARG A 470 5.32 -1.23 28.49
CA ARG A 470 5.72 -2.18 27.46
C ARG A 470 4.53 -2.63 26.62
N ILE A 471 3.40 -2.94 27.24
CA ILE A 471 2.16 -3.32 26.53
C ILE A 471 1.71 -2.23 25.57
N TYR A 472 1.68 -0.98 26.03
CA TYR A 472 1.28 0.15 25.16
C TYR A 472 2.29 0.41 24.03
N LEU A 473 3.59 0.31 24.31
CA LEU A 473 4.64 0.45 23.29
C LEU A 473 4.55 -0.62 22.21
N ASP A 474 4.29 -1.88 22.60
CA ASP A 474 4.21 -2.99 21.65
C ASP A 474 2.93 -2.96 20.80
N ILE A 475 1.79 -2.53 21.39
CA ILE A 475 0.48 -2.60 20.72
C ILE A 475 0.13 -1.28 20.04
N LEU A 476 0.30 -0.13 20.72
CA LEU A 476 -0.11 1.18 20.25
C LEU A 476 1.06 2.09 19.84
N SER A 477 2.30 1.63 20.01
CA SER A 477 3.52 2.38 19.66
C SER A 477 3.66 3.72 20.40
N ARG A 478 3.09 3.82 21.60
CA ARG A 478 3.17 4.99 22.48
C ARG A 478 3.11 4.60 23.96
N TYR A 479 3.40 5.53 24.83
CA TYR A 479 3.16 5.35 26.25
C TYR A 479 1.66 5.54 26.59
N PRO A 480 1.18 4.89 27.69
CA PRO A 480 -0.17 5.14 28.18
C PRO A 480 -0.30 6.57 28.73
N THR A 481 -1.42 7.19 28.46
CA THR A 481 -1.79 8.50 29.00
C THR A 481 -2.08 8.43 30.51
N ALA A 482 -2.13 9.59 31.18
CA ALA A 482 -2.54 9.65 32.60
C ALA A 482 -3.95 9.08 32.81
N ARG A 483 -4.89 9.34 31.89
CA ARG A 483 -6.26 8.81 31.95
C ARG A 483 -6.29 7.29 31.80
N GLU A 484 -5.50 6.72 30.91
CA GLU A 484 -5.41 5.26 30.71
C GLU A 484 -4.78 4.58 31.92
N ARG A 485 -3.75 5.16 32.51
CA ARG A 485 -3.16 4.66 33.79
C ARG A 485 -4.21 4.69 34.91
N GLN A 486 -4.96 5.76 35.01
CA GLN A 486 -6.03 5.88 36.02
C GLN A 486 -7.13 4.85 35.79
N ALA A 487 -7.55 4.66 34.54
CA ALA A 487 -8.55 3.63 34.17
C ALA A 487 -8.07 2.22 34.51
N PHE A 488 -6.80 1.90 34.22
CA PHE A 488 -6.18 0.63 34.60
C PHE A 488 -6.20 0.43 36.11
N GLN A 489 -5.82 1.42 36.91
CA GLN A 489 -5.83 1.33 38.36
C GLN A 489 -7.25 1.18 38.93
N LYS A 490 -8.22 1.93 38.39
CA LYS A 490 -9.62 1.81 38.79
C LYS A 490 -10.17 0.42 38.49
N TYR A 491 -9.88 -0.13 37.31
CA TYR A 491 -10.30 -1.49 36.95
C TYR A 491 -9.65 -2.54 37.86
N LYS A 492 -8.36 -2.40 38.14
CA LYS A 492 -7.65 -3.28 39.07
C LYS A 492 -8.27 -3.29 40.46
N GLN A 493 -8.74 -2.15 40.97
CA GLN A 493 -9.40 -2.03 42.27
C GLN A 493 -10.80 -2.65 42.28
N SER A 494 -11.50 -2.70 41.15
CA SER A 494 -12.83 -3.30 41.04
C SER A 494 -12.81 -4.83 40.99
N LEU A 495 -11.67 -5.44 40.70
CA LEU A 495 -11.50 -6.89 40.64
C LEU A 495 -11.29 -7.48 42.03
N ASP A 496 -11.96 -8.58 42.31
CA ASP A 496 -11.70 -9.38 43.50
C ASP A 496 -10.31 -10.01 43.49
N ALA A 497 -9.87 -10.54 44.63
CA ALA A 497 -8.51 -11.10 44.76
C ALA A 497 -8.26 -12.29 43.80
N LYS A 498 -9.33 -13.07 43.48
CA LYS A 498 -9.22 -14.25 42.60
C LYS A 498 -9.15 -13.86 41.12
N SER A 499 -9.81 -12.77 40.71
CA SER A 499 -9.89 -12.30 39.34
C SER A 499 -8.79 -11.27 38.96
N ARG A 500 -8.05 -10.79 39.97
CA ARG A 500 -7.05 -9.71 39.76
C ARG A 500 -5.96 -10.03 38.75
N TYR A 501 -5.65 -11.30 38.49
CA TYR A 501 -4.70 -11.73 37.47
C TYR A 501 -5.20 -11.48 36.03
N LEU A 502 -6.50 -11.36 35.83
CA LEU A 502 -7.11 -11.14 34.52
C LEU A 502 -6.82 -9.74 33.97
N ILE A 503 -6.53 -8.75 34.83
CA ILE A 503 -6.36 -7.35 34.43
C ILE A 503 -5.42 -7.18 33.24
N TRP A 504 -4.36 -7.97 33.17
CA TRP A 504 -3.36 -7.86 32.12
C TRP A 504 -3.86 -8.42 30.79
N SER A 505 -4.49 -9.60 30.82
CA SER A 505 -5.10 -10.20 29.62
C SER A 505 -6.22 -9.32 29.09
N ASP A 506 -7.04 -8.77 29.99
CA ASP A 506 -8.15 -7.88 29.63
C ASP A 506 -7.64 -6.56 29.05
N THR A 507 -6.60 -5.98 29.66
CA THR A 507 -5.96 -4.76 29.12
C THR A 507 -5.40 -4.99 27.71
N ILE A 508 -4.66 -6.08 27.49
CA ILE A 508 -4.11 -6.44 26.19
C ILE A 508 -5.25 -6.66 25.17
N TRP A 509 -6.30 -7.37 25.59
CA TRP A 509 -7.47 -7.64 24.75
C TRP A 509 -8.18 -6.34 24.33
N VAL A 510 -8.41 -5.41 25.28
CA VAL A 510 -9.01 -4.09 24.98
C VAL A 510 -8.18 -3.30 24.00
N LEU A 511 -6.85 -3.31 24.14
CA LEU A 511 -5.97 -2.59 23.23
C LEU A 511 -6.01 -3.18 21.81
N PHE A 512 -6.04 -4.50 21.64
CA PHE A 512 -6.19 -5.14 20.32
C PHE A 512 -7.56 -4.88 19.67
N ASN A 513 -8.60 -4.66 20.47
CA ASN A 513 -9.94 -4.31 19.99
C ASN A 513 -10.13 -2.80 19.77
N SER A 514 -9.12 -1.98 20.07
CA SER A 514 -9.23 -0.53 19.91
C SER A 514 -9.14 -0.11 18.43
N LYS A 515 -9.82 0.99 18.08
CA LYS A 515 -9.66 1.63 16.76
C LYS A 515 -8.20 2.03 16.52
N GLU A 516 -7.48 2.44 17.55
CA GLU A 516 -6.08 2.82 17.46
C GLU A 516 -5.18 1.66 17.03
N PHE A 517 -5.49 0.43 17.39
CA PHE A 517 -4.74 -0.74 16.90
C PHE A 517 -5.12 -1.12 15.47
N LEU A 518 -6.41 -1.11 15.13
CA LEU A 518 -6.95 -1.68 13.90
C LEU A 518 -6.90 -0.75 12.69
N PHE A 519 -6.65 0.54 12.89
CA PHE A 519 -6.75 1.54 11.83
C PHE A 519 -5.43 2.30 11.63
N TYR A 520 -5.23 2.76 10.40
CA TYR A 520 -4.34 3.89 10.14
C TYR A 520 -5.01 5.17 10.67
N HIS A 521 -4.24 5.98 11.31
CA HIS A 521 -4.69 7.27 11.83
C HIS A 521 -3.54 8.26 11.99
#